data_43971412c581f1e30702880003056e62
#
_entry.id   43971412c581f1e30702880003056e62
#
_cell.length_a   1.000
_cell.length_b   1.000
_cell.length_c   1.000
_cell.angle_alpha   90.00
_cell.angle_beta   90.00
_cell.angle_gamma   90.00
#
_symmetry.space_group_name_H-M   'P 1'
#
loop_
_entity.id
_entity.type
_entity.pdbx_description
1 polymer ?
#
loop_
_entity_poly.entity_id
_entity_poly.type
_entity_poly.pdbx_seq_one_letter_code
_entity_poly.pdbx_strand_id
1 'polypeptide(L)'
;MTWNVHGIRLAHRSRTRLPSIETCCLALLMLTAPGCRRDDPTLGDGEWRAQVDTLGDTIVVRTLSGSQWGAAKLVAELQIGTLDGPEYEIFGDVAGLAVTPAGGILIYDRQVPALRRFSSDGRYLGTLGRSGAGPGEYANSDGGLAVLKDGRIVLRDPGNARLTVYAADGSYLESWPIPGGRFTSVPMVAAADGGFYNPIFGDGQPLRLVRYGQDGRPADTLPRPEPQIQPATVQAQTEGASQTWLVPFSQAALWTFHPQGYYLSAITGQYAIDALRPGGPVLRVARVSEPVPVTPEELAVNEERVTTAMRRLVPSWRWNGPSIPRIKPILRGVQAGEDGRLWVLLHQPGERVPEDELDPEPGAGPPSPQFREPTVFDVFEEDGRYLGRVSAPPGFSIEPRPVFRGGHVWAIDRDKLGVQRVIRYRILPQRTGARVDKE
;
A
#
# COMPACT_ATOMS: atom_id res chain seq x y z
N MET A 1 5.03 42.12 -32.78
CA MET A 1 4.86 43.40 -32.10
C MET A 1 5.80 43.44 -30.92
N THR A 2 6.79 44.27 -31.04
CA THR A 2 7.88 44.59 -30.12
C THR A 2 7.42 45.55 -29.06
N TRP A 3 7.99 45.48 -27.85
CA TRP A 3 8.33 46.56 -26.92
C TRP A 3 9.01 45.89 -25.72
N ASN A 4 10.29 45.93 -25.52
CA ASN A 4 11.34 46.92 -25.13
C ASN A 4 11.27 47.29 -23.63
N VAL A 5 12.18 46.78 -22.89
CA VAL A 5 13.37 47.19 -22.09
C VAL A 5 13.40 48.64 -21.64
N HIS A 6 13.71 48.87 -20.37
CA HIS A 6 14.55 49.88 -19.70
C HIS A 6 14.27 49.83 -18.17
N GLY A 7 15.20 49.90 -17.23
CA GLY A 7 16.58 50.27 -17.23
C GLY A 7 17.11 50.29 -15.79
N ILE A 8 18.35 50.07 -15.74
CA ILE A 8 19.36 50.11 -14.68
C ILE A 8 19.30 51.35 -13.78
N ARG A 9 19.62 51.23 -12.45
CA ARG A 9 20.71 51.99 -11.82
C ARG A 9 21.19 51.44 -10.49
N LEU A 10 22.51 51.33 -10.44
CA LEU A 10 23.43 51.09 -9.28
C LEU A 10 23.55 52.35 -8.42
N ALA A 11 23.91 52.16 -7.15
CA ALA A 11 24.83 52.83 -6.27
C ALA A 11 24.37 52.75 -4.82
N HIS A 12 25.07 52.52 -3.72
CA HIS A 12 26.41 53.02 -3.39
C HIS A 12 26.91 52.21 -2.17
N ARG A 13 28.24 52.06 -2.11
CA ARG A 13 29.04 51.55 -0.99
C ARG A 13 28.93 52.47 0.23
N SER A 14 28.94 51.94 1.44
CA SER A 14 29.63 52.56 2.56
C SER A 14 30.30 51.49 3.44
N ARG A 15 31.62 51.63 3.55
CA ARG A 15 32.54 50.95 4.51
C ARG A 15 32.36 51.63 5.86
N THR A 16 32.25 50.85 6.94
CA THR A 16 32.70 51.30 8.26
C THR A 16 33.40 50.20 9.03
N ARG A 17 34.43 50.61 9.67
CA ARG A 17 35.60 49.97 10.29
C ARG A 17 35.27 49.10 11.49
N LEU A 18 36.11 48.05 11.65
CA LEU A 18 36.36 47.31 12.90
C LEU A 18 36.99 48.22 13.97
N PRO A 19 36.76 47.95 15.22
CA PRO A 19 37.80 48.13 16.23
C PRO A 19 38.26 46.82 16.90
N SER A 20 39.46 46.88 17.31
CA SER A 20 40.44 45.98 17.84
C SER A 20 40.07 45.22 19.11
N ILE A 21 40.66 44.06 19.16
CA ILE A 21 41.08 43.16 20.24
C ILE A 21 41.35 43.85 21.57
N GLU A 22 40.64 43.41 22.63
CA GLU A 22 41.22 43.41 23.97
C GLU A 22 41.03 42.05 24.65
N THR A 23 42.15 41.52 25.05
CA THR A 23 42.40 40.28 25.79
C THR A 23 41.84 40.38 27.20
N CYS A 24 41.00 39.43 27.64
CA CYS A 24 40.81 39.21 29.08
C CYS A 24 40.73 37.72 29.40
N CYS A 25 41.51 37.34 30.40
CA CYS A 25 41.84 36.00 30.83
C CYS A 25 40.71 35.20 31.46
N LEU A 26 40.78 33.94 31.20
CA LEU A 26 40.54 32.76 32.06
C LEU A 26 39.49 32.83 33.18
N ALA A 27 38.42 32.06 32.99
CA ALA A 27 37.88 31.22 34.06
C ALA A 27 37.37 29.91 33.44
N LEU A 28 38.13 28.85 33.64
CA LEU A 28 37.80 27.47 33.24
C LEU A 28 36.77 26.94 34.24
N LEU A 29 35.47 27.12 33.94
CA LEU A 29 34.40 26.37 34.58
C LEU A 29 34.15 25.10 33.77
N MET A 30 34.61 23.96 34.29
CA MET A 30 34.17 22.64 33.85
C MET A 30 32.68 22.50 34.15
N LEU A 31 31.82 22.84 33.20
CA LEU A 31 30.44 22.37 33.15
C LEU A 31 30.49 20.95 32.63
N THR A 32 30.33 19.99 33.53
CA THR A 32 29.94 18.62 33.17
C THR A 32 28.59 18.69 32.45
N ALA A 33 28.63 18.63 31.12
CA ALA A 33 27.47 18.42 30.34
C ALA A 33 26.81 17.08 30.75
N PRO A 34 25.51 17.03 31.11
CA PRO A 34 24.82 15.77 31.22
C PRO A 34 24.89 15.15 29.83
N GLY A 35 25.51 13.97 29.73
CA GLY A 35 25.56 13.21 28.49
C GLY A 35 24.14 13.02 28.00
N CYS A 36 23.85 13.58 26.84
CA CYS A 36 22.72 13.18 26.07
C CYS A 36 22.84 11.67 25.83
N ARG A 37 22.19 10.85 26.64
CA ARG A 37 21.85 9.50 26.24
C ARG A 37 21.16 9.66 24.90
N ARG A 38 21.81 9.21 23.85
CA ARG A 38 21.08 8.83 22.62
C ARG A 38 20.15 7.72 23.08
N ASP A 39 18.88 8.07 23.28
CA ASP A 39 17.84 7.08 23.37
C ASP A 39 17.80 6.41 22.00
N ASP A 40 18.28 5.17 21.99
CA ASP A 40 18.18 4.27 20.85
C ASP A 40 16.67 4.16 20.50
N PRO A 41 16.25 4.43 19.27
CA PRO A 41 14.83 4.35 18.88
C PRO A 41 14.34 2.91 18.70
N THR A 42 14.99 1.94 19.35
CA THR A 42 14.46 0.60 19.46
C THR A 42 13.07 0.66 20.07
N LEU A 43 12.15 -0.10 19.50
CA LEU A 43 10.77 -0.34 19.91
C LEU A 43 10.65 -0.49 21.44
N GLY A 44 10.73 0.59 22.17
CA GLY A 44 10.56 0.59 23.63
C GLY A 44 9.09 0.28 23.93
N ASP A 45 8.87 -0.77 24.71
CA ASP A 45 7.56 -1.13 25.29
C ASP A 45 7.12 -0.08 26.32
N GLY A 46 6.96 1.14 25.89
CA GLY A 46 6.58 2.28 26.70
C GLY A 46 5.35 2.99 26.17
N GLU A 47 4.84 3.89 26.97
CA GLU A 47 3.78 4.80 26.56
C GLU A 47 4.18 5.54 25.27
N TRP A 48 3.26 5.57 24.31
CA TRP A 48 3.48 6.29 23.05
C TRP A 48 3.78 7.77 23.30
N ARG A 49 4.84 8.26 22.73
CA ARG A 49 5.26 9.66 22.76
C ARG A 49 5.42 10.21 21.36
N ALA A 50 4.87 11.37 21.13
CA ALA A 50 4.97 12.06 19.86
C ALA A 50 5.27 13.54 20.05
N GLN A 51 5.88 14.11 19.03
CA GLN A 51 5.99 15.55 18.83
C GLN A 51 4.90 15.94 17.82
N VAL A 52 4.17 17.00 18.14
CA VAL A 52 3.17 17.58 17.24
C VAL A 52 3.59 18.98 16.88
N ASP A 53 3.81 19.24 15.59
CA ASP A 53 4.22 20.52 15.04
C ASP A 53 3.20 20.99 14.01
N THR A 54 3.13 22.30 13.78
CA THR A 54 2.35 22.89 12.68
C THR A 54 3.31 23.60 11.73
N LEU A 55 3.35 23.14 10.48
CA LEU A 55 4.20 23.68 9.41
C LEU A 55 3.29 24.23 8.29
N GLY A 56 2.99 25.52 8.32
CA GLY A 56 2.01 26.12 7.42
C GLY A 56 0.61 25.54 7.67
N ASP A 57 0.03 24.92 6.66
CA ASP A 57 -1.25 24.21 6.71
C ASP A 57 -1.14 22.72 7.02
N THR A 58 0.04 22.24 7.43
CA THR A 58 0.31 20.83 7.73
C THR A 58 0.53 20.62 9.23
N ILE A 59 -0.27 19.74 9.82
CA ILE A 59 -0.05 19.23 11.18
C ILE A 59 0.83 17.99 11.07
N VAL A 60 2.00 18.00 11.70
CA VAL A 60 2.95 16.88 11.70
C VAL A 60 2.88 16.17 13.05
N VAL A 61 2.48 14.91 13.03
CA VAL A 61 2.51 14.01 14.19
C VAL A 61 3.69 13.06 14.02
N ARG A 62 4.77 13.31 14.75
CA ARG A 62 5.99 12.52 14.70
C ARG A 62 6.09 11.61 15.91
N THR A 63 5.99 10.30 15.71
CA THR A 63 6.28 9.33 16.77
C THR A 63 7.76 9.37 17.13
N LEU A 64 8.06 9.59 18.40
CA LEU A 64 9.40 9.61 18.96
C LEU A 64 9.77 8.25 19.58
N SER A 65 8.86 7.66 20.36
CA SER A 65 9.09 6.37 21.02
C SER A 65 7.77 5.74 21.47
N GLY A 66 7.84 4.46 21.86
CA GLY A 66 6.71 3.71 22.40
C GLY A 66 5.61 3.42 21.38
N SER A 67 4.66 2.60 21.80
CA SER A 67 3.49 2.20 21.01
C SER A 67 2.40 1.66 21.91
N GLN A 68 1.16 1.66 21.45
CA GLN A 68 0.03 1.15 22.23
C GLN A 68 0.01 -0.38 22.32
N TRP A 69 0.44 -1.07 21.26
CA TRP A 69 0.40 -2.54 21.16
C TRP A 69 1.75 -3.21 21.43
N GLY A 70 2.85 -2.46 21.39
CA GLY A 70 4.20 -3.03 21.26
C GLY A 70 4.37 -3.70 19.91
N ALA A 71 5.03 -4.85 19.88
CA ALA A 71 5.01 -5.75 18.75
C ALA A 71 3.67 -6.52 18.74
N ALA A 72 3.16 -6.80 17.54
CA ALA A 72 1.96 -7.61 17.37
C ALA A 72 2.17 -8.65 16.27
N LYS A 73 1.40 -9.72 16.33
CA LYS A 73 1.39 -10.80 15.33
C LYS A 73 -0.01 -11.02 14.80
N LEU A 74 -0.08 -11.50 13.58
CA LEU A 74 -1.31 -12.03 13.00
C LEU A 74 -1.44 -13.51 13.35
N VAL A 75 -2.54 -13.88 13.99
CA VAL A 75 -2.84 -15.27 14.38
C VAL A 75 -4.08 -15.72 13.62
N ALA A 76 -3.93 -16.80 12.85
CA ALA A 76 -5.02 -17.37 12.05
C ALA A 76 -6.15 -17.89 12.95
N GLU A 77 -7.39 -17.53 12.64
CA GLU A 77 -8.61 -17.96 13.35
C GLU A 77 -9.59 -18.69 12.44
N LEU A 78 -9.56 -18.39 11.13
CA LEU A 78 -10.43 -18.99 10.14
C LEU A 78 -9.65 -19.18 8.85
N GLN A 79 -9.86 -20.33 8.21
CA GLN A 79 -9.30 -20.64 6.90
C GLN A 79 -10.42 -21.11 5.96
N ILE A 80 -10.44 -20.57 4.74
CA ILE A 80 -11.28 -21.01 3.64
C ILE A 80 -10.37 -21.31 2.46
N GLY A 81 -10.47 -22.49 1.92
CA GLY A 81 -9.64 -22.95 0.80
C GLY A 81 -8.84 -24.20 1.16
N THR A 82 -8.73 -25.10 0.21
CA THR A 82 -8.07 -26.40 0.33
C THR A 82 -7.50 -26.82 -1.01
N LEU A 83 -6.53 -27.75 -1.00
CA LEU A 83 -6.04 -28.41 -2.20
C LEU A 83 -7.05 -29.46 -2.71
N ASP A 84 -7.59 -30.23 -1.78
CA ASP A 84 -8.54 -31.33 -2.03
C ASP A 84 -9.80 -31.08 -1.22
N GLY A 85 -10.92 -30.86 -1.87
CA GLY A 85 -12.18 -30.55 -1.19
C GLY A 85 -13.30 -30.25 -2.18
N PRO A 86 -14.39 -29.69 -1.69
CA PRO A 86 -15.48 -29.26 -2.59
C PRO A 86 -15.00 -28.14 -3.51
N GLU A 87 -15.50 -28.14 -4.74
CA GLU A 87 -15.10 -27.20 -5.79
C GLU A 87 -15.15 -25.71 -5.35
N TYR A 88 -16.13 -25.37 -4.48
CA TYR A 88 -16.28 -24.02 -3.98
C TYR A 88 -15.19 -23.59 -2.97
N GLU A 89 -14.35 -24.51 -2.49
CA GLU A 89 -13.19 -24.24 -1.64
C GLU A 89 -11.84 -24.40 -2.37
N ILE A 90 -11.85 -24.73 -3.65
CA ILE A 90 -10.64 -24.78 -4.47
C ILE A 90 -10.50 -23.45 -5.19
N PHE A 91 -9.41 -22.73 -4.93
CA PHE A 91 -9.11 -21.42 -5.54
C PHE A 91 -7.91 -21.52 -6.46
N GLY A 92 -8.04 -21.03 -7.68
CA GLY A 92 -6.96 -20.97 -8.66
C GLY A 92 -6.24 -19.63 -8.67
N ASP A 93 -7.02 -18.53 -8.73
CA ASP A 93 -6.48 -17.17 -8.74
C ASP A 93 -7.47 -16.20 -8.07
N VAL A 94 -7.35 -16.07 -6.77
CA VAL A 94 -8.18 -15.11 -6.03
C VAL A 94 -7.74 -13.69 -6.38
N ALA A 95 -8.59 -13.00 -7.15
CA ALA A 95 -8.36 -11.63 -7.60
C ALA A 95 -9.15 -10.59 -6.79
N GLY A 96 -10.18 -11.01 -6.04
CA GLY A 96 -11.00 -10.10 -5.24
C GLY A 96 -11.35 -10.69 -3.88
N LEU A 97 -11.24 -9.86 -2.84
CA LEU A 97 -11.59 -10.18 -1.46
C LEU A 97 -12.33 -9.00 -0.85
N ALA A 98 -13.49 -9.26 -0.26
CA ALA A 98 -14.22 -8.27 0.51
C ALA A 98 -14.94 -8.91 1.70
N VAL A 99 -15.29 -8.09 2.69
CA VAL A 99 -15.95 -8.55 3.91
C VAL A 99 -17.21 -7.73 4.13
N THR A 100 -18.35 -8.40 4.33
CA THR A 100 -19.62 -7.72 4.58
C THR A 100 -19.66 -7.10 5.98
N PRO A 101 -20.54 -6.12 6.27
CA PRO A 101 -20.71 -5.57 7.61
C PRO A 101 -20.96 -6.63 8.68
N ALA A 102 -21.65 -7.72 8.34
CA ALA A 102 -21.91 -8.86 9.21
C ALA A 102 -20.75 -9.86 9.33
N GLY A 103 -19.60 -9.57 8.71
CA GLY A 103 -18.42 -10.43 8.73
C GLY A 103 -18.40 -11.55 7.70
N GLY A 104 -19.42 -11.66 6.84
CA GLY A 104 -19.43 -12.61 5.71
C GLY A 104 -18.31 -12.28 4.72
N ILE A 105 -17.79 -13.30 4.06
CA ILE A 105 -16.58 -13.20 3.22
C ILE A 105 -16.98 -13.41 1.76
N LEU A 106 -16.52 -12.53 0.89
CA LEU A 106 -16.71 -12.57 -0.56
C LEU A 106 -15.35 -12.82 -1.22
N ILE A 107 -15.27 -13.83 -2.06
CA ILE A 107 -14.06 -14.26 -2.74
C ILE A 107 -14.35 -14.36 -4.24
N TYR A 108 -13.66 -13.56 -5.05
CA TYR A 108 -13.69 -13.67 -6.49
C TYR A 108 -12.48 -14.42 -7.01
N ASP A 109 -12.70 -15.58 -7.60
CA ASP A 109 -11.68 -16.36 -8.30
C ASP A 109 -11.73 -16.01 -9.80
N ARG A 110 -10.58 -15.59 -10.35
CA ARG A 110 -10.47 -15.19 -11.76
C ARG A 110 -10.16 -16.37 -12.66
N GLN A 111 -9.44 -17.39 -12.17
CA GLN A 111 -9.11 -18.56 -12.97
C GLN A 111 -10.35 -19.40 -13.30
N VAL A 112 -11.22 -19.56 -12.32
CA VAL A 112 -12.57 -20.12 -12.51
C VAL A 112 -13.56 -19.01 -12.13
N PRO A 113 -13.97 -18.15 -13.10
CA PRO A 113 -14.71 -16.93 -12.78
C PRO A 113 -15.93 -17.20 -11.90
N ALA A 114 -15.80 -16.97 -10.61
CA ALA A 114 -16.83 -17.22 -9.62
C ALA A 114 -16.71 -16.24 -8.44
N LEU A 115 -17.80 -15.54 -8.12
CA LEU A 115 -17.93 -14.75 -6.90
C LEU A 115 -18.58 -15.60 -5.82
N ARG A 116 -17.79 -16.17 -4.93
CA ARG A 116 -18.24 -17.07 -3.86
C ARG A 116 -18.50 -16.31 -2.57
N ARG A 117 -19.57 -16.66 -1.88
CA ARG A 117 -19.96 -16.07 -0.60
C ARG A 117 -19.90 -17.09 0.52
N PHE A 118 -19.28 -16.69 1.62
CA PHE A 118 -19.14 -17.48 2.84
C PHE A 118 -19.70 -16.68 4.03
N SER A 119 -20.18 -17.38 5.04
CA SER A 119 -20.55 -16.79 6.33
C SER A 119 -19.32 -16.33 7.12
N SER A 120 -19.52 -15.62 8.22
CA SER A 120 -18.44 -15.15 9.09
C SER A 120 -17.64 -16.28 9.76
N ASP A 121 -18.21 -17.48 9.85
CA ASP A 121 -17.59 -18.71 10.33
C ASP A 121 -17.03 -19.61 9.23
N GLY A 122 -17.05 -19.14 7.96
CA GLY A 122 -16.43 -19.81 6.82
C GLY A 122 -17.32 -20.82 6.09
N ARG A 123 -18.60 -20.95 6.46
CA ARG A 123 -19.53 -21.86 5.76
C ARG A 123 -19.92 -21.27 4.40
N TYR A 124 -19.81 -22.07 3.35
CA TYR A 124 -20.25 -21.68 2.00
C TYR A 124 -21.75 -21.39 1.95
N LEU A 125 -22.12 -20.25 1.37
CA LEU A 125 -23.50 -19.77 1.25
C LEU A 125 -24.02 -19.76 -0.19
N GLY A 126 -23.11 -19.87 -1.18
CA GLY A 126 -23.47 -19.89 -2.59
C GLY A 126 -22.52 -19.06 -3.44
N THR A 127 -22.68 -19.18 -4.75
CA THR A 127 -22.01 -18.35 -5.76
C THR A 127 -22.98 -17.31 -6.28
N LEU A 128 -22.53 -16.06 -6.37
CA LEU A 128 -23.28 -14.94 -6.91
C LEU A 128 -23.03 -14.84 -8.40
N GLY A 129 -24.10 -14.83 -9.18
CA GLY A 129 -24.00 -14.77 -10.64
C GLY A 129 -23.30 -15.99 -11.26
N ARG A 130 -22.84 -15.83 -12.48
CA ARG A 130 -22.04 -16.80 -13.23
C ARG A 130 -21.33 -16.11 -14.39
N SER A 131 -20.46 -16.83 -15.09
CA SER A 131 -19.81 -16.33 -16.30
C SER A 131 -20.85 -16.07 -17.40
N GLY A 132 -20.77 -14.91 -18.06
CA GLY A 132 -21.65 -14.51 -19.16
C GLY A 132 -21.86 -13.01 -19.28
N ALA A 133 -22.79 -12.60 -20.13
CA ALA A 133 -23.11 -11.20 -20.41
C ALA A 133 -24.54 -10.80 -20.02
N GLY A 134 -25.36 -11.74 -19.55
CA GLY A 134 -26.75 -11.51 -19.13
C GLY A 134 -26.87 -10.75 -17.81
N PRO A 135 -28.09 -10.48 -17.34
CA PRO A 135 -28.32 -9.87 -16.04
C PRO A 135 -27.76 -10.72 -14.90
N GLY A 136 -26.95 -10.10 -14.03
CA GLY A 136 -26.30 -10.78 -12.91
C GLY A 136 -25.13 -11.69 -13.30
N GLU A 137 -24.76 -11.76 -14.58
CA GLU A 137 -23.57 -12.46 -15.05
C GLU A 137 -22.37 -11.51 -15.14
N TYR A 138 -21.15 -12.04 -15.25
CA TYR A 138 -19.92 -11.28 -15.45
C TYR A 138 -19.02 -12.00 -16.47
N ALA A 139 -18.45 -11.23 -17.43
CA ALA A 139 -17.61 -11.80 -18.48
C ALA A 139 -16.16 -11.91 -18.08
N ASN A 140 -15.60 -10.83 -17.50
CA ASN A 140 -14.21 -10.77 -17.14
C ASN A 140 -14.02 -9.69 -16.05
N SER A 141 -14.25 -10.06 -14.80
CA SER A 141 -14.01 -9.19 -13.67
C SER A 141 -12.52 -9.14 -13.36
N ASP A 142 -12.03 -7.95 -12.97
CA ASP A 142 -10.68 -7.75 -12.46
C ASP A 142 -10.57 -7.96 -10.94
N GLY A 143 -11.62 -8.46 -10.29
CA GLY A 143 -11.69 -8.68 -8.86
C GLY A 143 -12.07 -7.43 -8.05
N GLY A 144 -12.39 -6.31 -8.71
CA GLY A 144 -12.85 -5.10 -8.01
C GLY A 144 -14.18 -5.36 -7.31
N LEU A 145 -14.15 -5.34 -5.99
CA LEU A 145 -15.31 -5.54 -5.11
C LEU A 145 -15.49 -4.36 -4.18
N ALA A 146 -16.74 -3.94 -3.98
CA ALA A 146 -17.13 -3.05 -2.89
C ALA A 146 -18.37 -3.61 -2.20
N VAL A 147 -18.39 -3.59 -0.87
CA VAL A 147 -19.60 -3.88 -0.10
C VAL A 147 -20.10 -2.58 0.48
N LEU A 148 -21.31 -2.20 0.12
CA LEU A 148 -21.92 -0.95 0.55
C LEU A 148 -22.40 -1.06 2.01
N LYS A 149 -22.66 0.06 2.64
CA LYS A 149 -23.11 0.13 4.03
C LYS A 149 -24.44 -0.61 4.28
N ASP A 150 -25.30 -0.66 3.28
CA ASP A 150 -26.59 -1.40 3.30
C ASP A 150 -26.45 -2.89 2.99
N GLY A 151 -25.24 -3.38 2.77
CA GLY A 151 -24.92 -4.77 2.48
C GLY A 151 -24.95 -5.14 1.00
N ARG A 152 -25.32 -4.25 0.09
CA ARG A 152 -25.22 -4.51 -1.36
C ARG A 152 -23.78 -4.77 -1.75
N ILE A 153 -23.61 -5.65 -2.72
CA ILE A 153 -22.32 -6.09 -3.23
C ILE A 153 -22.17 -5.57 -4.66
N VAL A 154 -21.11 -4.82 -4.92
CA VAL A 154 -20.80 -4.27 -6.25
C VAL A 154 -19.56 -4.98 -6.78
N LEU A 155 -19.71 -5.66 -7.91
CA LEU A 155 -18.63 -6.31 -8.65
C LEU A 155 -18.32 -5.50 -9.90
N ARG A 156 -17.06 -5.10 -10.08
CA ARG A 156 -16.59 -4.47 -11.31
C ARG A 156 -16.38 -5.53 -12.39
N ASP A 157 -17.02 -5.34 -13.53
CA ASP A 157 -16.96 -6.24 -14.68
C ASP A 157 -16.58 -5.45 -15.95
N PRO A 158 -15.28 -5.19 -16.16
CA PRO A 158 -14.81 -4.49 -17.35
C PRO A 158 -15.12 -5.21 -18.64
N GLY A 159 -15.22 -6.54 -18.63
CA GLY A 159 -15.58 -7.33 -19.82
C GLY A 159 -16.94 -7.01 -20.36
N ASN A 160 -17.90 -6.64 -19.51
CA ASN A 160 -19.23 -6.18 -19.89
C ASN A 160 -19.42 -4.65 -19.73
N ALA A 161 -18.33 -3.90 -19.47
CA ALA A 161 -18.33 -2.44 -19.25
C ALA A 161 -19.35 -1.98 -18.19
N ARG A 162 -19.50 -2.72 -17.10
CA ARG A 162 -20.48 -2.44 -16.05
C ARG A 162 -20.01 -2.80 -14.65
N LEU A 163 -20.73 -2.26 -13.68
CA LEU A 163 -20.74 -2.70 -12.29
C LEU A 163 -21.99 -3.56 -12.10
N THR A 164 -21.81 -4.81 -11.69
CA THR A 164 -22.94 -5.71 -11.39
C THR A 164 -23.26 -5.64 -9.90
N VAL A 165 -24.50 -5.37 -9.55
CA VAL A 165 -24.95 -5.14 -8.18
C VAL A 165 -25.83 -6.28 -7.71
N TYR A 166 -25.46 -6.83 -6.57
CA TYR A 166 -26.23 -7.87 -5.88
C TYR A 166 -26.73 -7.35 -4.52
N ALA A 167 -27.87 -7.86 -4.10
CA ALA A 167 -28.38 -7.64 -2.75
C ALA A 167 -27.49 -8.33 -1.69
N ALA A 168 -27.72 -8.03 -0.43
CA ALA A 168 -27.00 -8.64 0.68
C ALA A 168 -27.19 -10.16 0.76
N ASP A 169 -28.32 -10.68 0.28
CA ASP A 169 -28.59 -12.12 0.18
C ASP A 169 -27.92 -12.79 -1.02
N GLY A 170 -27.36 -12.00 -1.95
CA GLY A 170 -26.67 -12.46 -3.15
C GLY A 170 -27.54 -12.49 -4.40
N SER A 171 -28.81 -12.12 -4.34
CA SER A 171 -29.68 -11.98 -5.53
C SER A 171 -29.25 -10.79 -6.38
N TYR A 172 -29.31 -10.94 -7.71
CA TYR A 172 -29.05 -9.84 -8.63
C TYR A 172 -30.10 -8.74 -8.49
N LEU A 173 -29.62 -7.49 -8.43
CA LEU A 173 -30.50 -6.31 -8.38
C LEU A 173 -30.49 -5.55 -9.70
N GLU A 174 -29.35 -5.05 -10.11
CA GLU A 174 -29.18 -4.14 -11.24
C GLU A 174 -27.74 -4.10 -11.74
N SER A 175 -27.51 -3.39 -12.82
CA SER A 175 -26.15 -3.08 -13.32
C SER A 175 -26.02 -1.60 -13.58
N TRP A 176 -24.86 -1.05 -13.24
CA TRP A 176 -24.52 0.36 -13.49
C TRP A 176 -23.41 0.44 -14.54
N PRO A 177 -23.47 1.38 -15.50
CA PRO A 177 -22.46 1.50 -16.53
C PRO A 177 -21.13 1.99 -15.93
N ILE A 178 -20.01 1.52 -16.48
CA ILE A 178 -18.67 2.08 -16.21
C ILE A 178 -18.29 3.01 -17.36
N PRO A 179 -18.33 4.33 -17.19
CA PRO A 179 -17.91 5.27 -18.23
C PRO A 179 -16.41 5.09 -18.52
N GLY A 180 -16.05 4.66 -19.73
CA GLY A 180 -14.66 4.49 -20.16
C GLY A 180 -13.86 3.46 -19.37
N GLY A 181 -14.54 2.48 -18.75
CA GLY A 181 -13.93 1.49 -17.85
C GLY A 181 -13.00 0.52 -18.57
N ARG A 182 -11.78 0.42 -18.03
CA ARG A 182 -10.80 -0.60 -18.41
C ARG A 182 -10.38 -1.36 -17.17
N PHE A 183 -9.72 -2.49 -17.38
CA PHE A 183 -9.11 -3.27 -16.30
C PHE A 183 -8.15 -2.40 -15.47
N THR A 184 -8.20 -2.57 -14.16
CA THR A 184 -7.28 -1.94 -13.24
C THR A 184 -7.02 -2.87 -12.05
N SER A 185 -5.80 -2.86 -11.55
CA SER A 185 -5.45 -3.55 -10.29
C SER A 185 -5.79 -2.71 -9.04
N VAL A 186 -6.27 -1.48 -9.23
CA VAL A 186 -6.63 -0.61 -8.10
C VAL A 186 -8.01 -1.01 -7.57
N PRO A 187 -8.14 -1.37 -6.29
CA PRO A 187 -9.41 -1.81 -5.73
C PRO A 187 -10.44 -0.67 -5.66
N MET A 188 -11.71 -1.04 -5.70
CA MET A 188 -12.80 -0.15 -5.29
C MET A 188 -12.75 0.08 -3.78
N VAL A 189 -13.23 1.21 -3.32
CA VAL A 189 -13.26 1.56 -1.89
C VAL A 189 -14.68 1.96 -1.50
N ALA A 190 -15.29 1.22 -0.58
CA ALA A 190 -16.58 1.61 -0.01
C ALA A 190 -16.41 2.92 0.78
N ALA A 191 -17.32 3.85 0.58
CA ALA A 191 -17.30 5.14 1.24
C ALA A 191 -18.09 5.11 2.56
N ALA A 192 -17.63 5.87 3.54
CA ALA A 192 -18.28 5.96 4.85
C ALA A 192 -19.72 6.50 4.79
N ASP A 193 -20.07 7.24 3.74
CA ASP A 193 -21.41 7.78 3.48
C ASP A 193 -22.36 6.80 2.77
N GLY A 194 -21.89 5.59 2.48
CA GLY A 194 -22.68 4.51 1.88
C GLY A 194 -22.56 4.40 0.35
N GLY A 195 -21.85 5.32 -0.32
CA GLY A 195 -21.43 5.18 -1.71
C GLY A 195 -20.13 4.38 -1.84
N PHE A 196 -19.43 4.53 -2.97
CA PHE A 196 -18.11 3.93 -3.18
C PHE A 196 -17.29 4.71 -4.21
N TYR A 197 -16.00 4.47 -4.23
CA TYR A 197 -15.07 5.01 -5.20
C TYR A 197 -14.59 3.91 -6.13
N ASN A 198 -14.72 4.15 -7.44
CA ASN A 198 -14.25 3.25 -8.48
C ASN A 198 -13.10 3.91 -9.24
N PRO A 199 -11.90 3.32 -9.22
CA PRO A 199 -10.79 3.80 -10.05
C PRO A 199 -11.05 3.50 -11.52
N ILE A 200 -10.85 4.52 -12.36
CA ILE A 200 -10.97 4.40 -13.81
C ILE A 200 -9.73 4.96 -14.51
N PHE A 201 -9.36 4.31 -15.61
CA PHE A 201 -8.41 4.83 -16.57
C PHE A 201 -9.19 5.36 -17.78
N GLY A 202 -8.91 6.59 -18.21
CA GLY A 202 -9.40 7.12 -19.47
C GLY A 202 -8.37 6.96 -20.59
N ASP A 203 -8.78 7.16 -21.85
CA ASP A 203 -7.89 7.14 -23.00
C ASP A 203 -6.84 8.27 -22.90
N GLY A 204 -5.60 7.90 -22.54
CA GLY A 204 -4.51 8.85 -22.36
C GLY A 204 -4.62 9.74 -21.11
N GLN A 205 -5.63 9.51 -20.26
CA GLN A 205 -5.81 10.27 -19.03
C GLN A 205 -5.22 9.52 -17.83
N PRO A 206 -4.67 10.22 -16.83
CA PRO A 206 -4.21 9.58 -15.61
C PRO A 206 -5.37 8.94 -14.86
N LEU A 207 -5.04 7.96 -14.00
CA LEU A 207 -6.01 7.33 -13.11
C LEU A 207 -6.74 8.38 -12.27
N ARG A 208 -8.05 8.24 -12.17
CA ARG A 208 -8.94 9.07 -11.34
C ARG A 208 -9.94 8.18 -10.63
N LEU A 209 -10.44 8.65 -9.51
CA LEU A 209 -11.49 7.96 -8.76
C LEU A 209 -12.84 8.60 -9.08
N VAL A 210 -13.76 7.81 -9.56
CA VAL A 210 -15.16 8.23 -9.70
C VAL A 210 -15.91 7.82 -8.45
N ARG A 211 -16.50 8.79 -7.77
CA ARG A 211 -17.40 8.55 -6.65
C ARG A 211 -18.78 8.22 -7.19
N TYR A 212 -19.34 7.12 -6.73
CA TYR A 212 -20.71 6.70 -6.98
C TYR A 212 -21.53 6.90 -5.72
N GLY A 213 -22.74 7.45 -5.89
CA GLY A 213 -23.75 7.50 -4.84
C GLY A 213 -24.33 6.12 -4.55
N GLN A 214 -25.19 6.03 -3.54
CA GLN A 214 -25.91 4.80 -3.21
C GLN A 214 -26.88 4.37 -4.33
N ASP A 215 -27.30 5.28 -5.18
CA ASP A 215 -28.14 5.06 -6.35
C ASP A 215 -27.36 4.61 -7.60
N GLY A 216 -26.04 4.37 -7.46
CA GLY A 216 -25.17 3.95 -8.56
C GLY A 216 -24.87 5.04 -9.58
N ARG A 217 -25.21 6.30 -9.30
CA ARG A 217 -24.90 7.42 -10.19
C ARG A 217 -23.53 7.98 -9.88
N PRO A 218 -22.70 8.28 -10.91
CA PRO A 218 -21.50 9.05 -10.73
C PRO A 218 -21.83 10.43 -10.14
N ALA A 219 -21.27 10.74 -8.99
CA ALA A 219 -21.51 11.99 -8.28
C ALA A 219 -20.36 12.98 -8.43
N ASP A 220 -19.11 12.49 -8.45
CA ASP A 220 -17.91 13.30 -8.51
C ASP A 220 -16.74 12.53 -9.08
N THR A 221 -15.67 13.22 -9.48
CA THR A 221 -14.43 12.64 -9.96
C THR A 221 -13.25 13.29 -9.29
N LEU A 222 -12.49 12.50 -8.55
CA LEU A 222 -11.32 12.97 -7.80
C LEU A 222 -10.06 12.63 -8.60
N PRO A 223 -9.31 13.67 -9.06
CA PRO A 223 -8.02 13.44 -9.69
C PRO A 223 -7.03 12.87 -8.68
N ARG A 224 -6.16 11.97 -9.14
CA ARG A 224 -5.06 11.49 -8.32
C ARG A 224 -4.12 12.66 -7.97
N PRO A 225 -3.55 12.71 -6.76
CA PRO A 225 -2.50 13.66 -6.44
C PRO A 225 -1.33 13.54 -7.43
N GLU A 226 -0.79 14.68 -7.87
CA GLU A 226 0.39 14.69 -8.75
C GLU A 226 1.57 14.01 -8.05
N PRO A 227 2.28 13.08 -8.74
CA PRO A 227 3.43 12.42 -8.16
C PRO A 227 4.56 13.44 -7.96
N GLN A 228 5.02 13.61 -6.74
CA GLN A 228 6.10 14.55 -6.40
C GLN A 228 7.47 14.11 -6.95
N ILE A 229 7.62 12.82 -7.28
CA ILE A 229 8.83 12.25 -7.87
C ILE A 229 8.44 11.25 -8.97
N GLN A 230 9.33 11.11 -9.95
CA GLN A 230 9.26 10.04 -10.94
C GLN A 230 10.24 8.93 -10.52
N PRO A 231 9.81 7.67 -10.49
CA PRO A 231 10.71 6.56 -10.18
C PRO A 231 11.78 6.41 -11.28
N ALA A 232 12.96 5.99 -10.89
CA ALA A 232 14.02 5.69 -11.85
C ALA A 232 13.64 4.47 -12.69
N THR A 233 13.94 4.53 -14.00
CA THR A 233 13.63 3.47 -14.97
C THR A 233 14.82 3.12 -15.84
N VAL A 234 14.78 1.91 -16.40
CA VAL A 234 15.58 1.46 -17.54
C VAL A 234 14.65 1.11 -18.68
N GLN A 235 15.13 1.19 -19.93
CA GLN A 235 14.30 0.98 -21.11
C GLN A 235 15.00 0.09 -22.13
N ALA A 236 14.23 -0.76 -22.82
CA ALA A 236 14.62 -1.44 -24.03
C ALA A 236 13.64 -1.06 -25.12
N GLN A 237 14.16 -0.74 -26.33
CA GLN A 237 13.35 -0.26 -27.45
C GLN A 237 13.82 -0.86 -28.76
N THR A 238 12.86 -1.22 -29.61
CA THR A 238 13.03 -1.57 -31.04
C THR A 238 12.14 -0.65 -31.87
N GLU A 239 12.15 -0.78 -33.18
CA GLU A 239 11.28 0.02 -34.07
C GLU A 239 9.78 -0.19 -33.81
N GLY A 240 9.38 -1.38 -33.33
CA GLY A 240 7.96 -1.72 -33.12
C GLY A 240 7.53 -1.94 -31.69
N ALA A 241 8.46 -1.92 -30.72
CA ALA A 241 8.13 -2.22 -29.34
C ALA A 241 9.05 -1.49 -28.34
N SER A 242 8.51 -1.15 -27.20
CA SER A 242 9.28 -0.63 -26.07
C SER A 242 8.90 -1.32 -24.77
N GLN A 243 9.88 -1.53 -23.90
CA GLN A 243 9.70 -2.05 -22.56
C GLN A 243 10.41 -1.13 -21.57
N THR A 244 9.67 -0.71 -20.54
CA THR A 244 10.21 0.09 -19.44
C THR A 244 10.13 -0.72 -18.16
N TRP A 245 11.19 -0.69 -17.38
CA TRP A 245 11.25 -1.35 -16.09
C TRP A 245 11.68 -0.37 -15.00
N LEU A 246 11.05 -0.46 -13.85
CA LEU A 246 11.47 0.32 -12.67
C LEU A 246 12.83 -0.20 -12.18
N VAL A 247 13.73 0.72 -11.86
CA VAL A 247 14.97 0.36 -11.16
C VAL A 247 14.61 -0.18 -9.78
N PRO A 248 14.98 -1.42 -9.44
CA PRO A 248 14.68 -1.99 -8.13
C PRO A 248 15.12 -1.06 -6.99
N PHE A 249 14.33 -1.00 -5.94
CA PHE A 249 14.56 -0.15 -4.76
C PHE A 249 14.69 1.35 -5.03
N SER A 250 14.32 1.84 -6.21
CA SER A 250 14.23 3.27 -6.46
C SER A 250 13.05 3.88 -5.69
N GLN A 251 13.22 5.13 -5.28
CA GLN A 251 12.12 5.87 -4.63
C GLN A 251 10.98 6.10 -5.60
N ALA A 252 9.77 6.00 -5.10
CA ALA A 252 8.54 6.21 -5.85
C ALA A 252 7.51 7.00 -5.03
N ALA A 253 6.60 7.68 -5.72
CA ALA A 253 5.43 8.24 -5.09
C ALA A 253 4.41 7.11 -4.84
N LEU A 254 3.90 7.05 -3.60
CA LEU A 254 2.80 6.18 -3.20
C LEU A 254 1.54 7.01 -2.98
N TRP A 255 0.43 6.41 -3.27
CA TRP A 255 -0.87 6.93 -2.88
C TRP A 255 -1.85 5.78 -2.67
N THR A 256 -2.82 6.01 -1.79
CA THR A 256 -3.99 5.16 -1.62
C THR A 256 -5.17 6.04 -1.24
N PHE A 257 -6.37 5.47 -1.27
CA PHE A 257 -7.58 6.22 -0.95
C PHE A 257 -8.16 5.74 0.37
N HIS A 258 -8.54 6.70 1.20
CA HIS A 258 -9.12 6.45 2.51
C HIS A 258 -10.65 6.34 2.41
N PRO A 259 -11.33 5.41 3.12
CA PRO A 259 -12.79 5.26 3.08
C PRO A 259 -13.58 6.52 3.42
N GLN A 260 -13.01 7.45 4.15
CA GLN A 260 -13.61 8.75 4.46
C GLN A 260 -13.51 9.78 3.32
N GLY A 261 -12.97 9.41 2.16
CA GLY A 261 -13.03 10.27 0.97
C GLY A 261 -11.84 11.18 0.74
N TYR A 262 -10.65 10.80 1.15
CA TYR A 262 -9.42 11.55 0.89
C TYR A 262 -8.24 10.65 0.50
N TYR A 263 -7.22 11.25 -0.10
CA TYR A 263 -5.99 10.54 -0.45
C TYR A 263 -5.00 10.51 0.71
N LEU A 264 -4.32 9.36 0.82
CA LEU A 264 -3.06 9.22 1.52
C LEU A 264 -1.95 9.26 0.48
N SER A 265 -0.92 10.07 0.70
CA SER A 265 0.22 10.25 -0.21
C SER A 265 1.53 10.12 0.55
N ALA A 266 2.53 9.53 -0.07
CA ALA A 266 3.87 9.38 0.50
C ALA A 266 4.94 9.26 -0.58
N ILE A 267 6.20 9.51 -0.21
CA ILE A 267 7.38 9.14 -1.00
C ILE A 267 8.07 7.99 -0.29
N THR A 268 8.32 6.88 -0.99
CA THR A 268 8.84 5.65 -0.37
C THR A 268 10.15 5.83 0.39
N GLY A 269 10.98 6.78 0.00
CA GLY A 269 12.26 7.10 0.65
C GLY A 269 12.13 7.89 1.97
N GLN A 270 10.92 8.30 2.35
CA GLN A 270 10.67 9.07 3.56
C GLN A 270 9.63 8.37 4.42
N TYR A 271 9.84 8.33 5.74
CA TYR A 271 8.78 7.88 6.64
C TYR A 271 7.86 9.05 6.97
N ALA A 272 7.05 9.44 5.99
CA ALA A 272 6.06 10.49 6.09
C ALA A 272 4.85 10.15 5.20
N ILE A 273 3.67 10.09 5.78
CA ILE A 273 2.41 9.83 5.10
C ILE A 273 1.50 11.04 5.28
N ASP A 274 1.08 11.65 4.19
CA ASP A 274 0.19 12.80 4.16
C ASP A 274 -1.25 12.36 3.95
N ALA A 275 -2.13 12.68 4.89
CA ALA A 275 -3.57 12.57 4.73
C ALA A 275 -4.11 13.90 4.20
N LEU A 276 -4.53 13.89 2.92
CA LEU A 276 -4.99 15.06 2.17
C LEU A 276 -6.49 15.27 2.38
N ARG A 277 -6.88 15.71 3.57
CA ARG A 277 -8.29 15.86 3.96
C ARG A 277 -8.92 17.09 3.32
N PRO A 278 -10.07 16.97 2.64
CA PRO A 278 -10.76 18.12 2.05
C PRO A 278 -11.16 19.15 3.12
N GLY A 279 -10.86 20.41 2.88
CA GLY A 279 -11.29 21.53 3.75
C GLY A 279 -10.60 21.62 5.11
N GLY A 280 -9.57 20.80 5.35
CA GLY A 280 -8.79 20.81 6.58
C GLY A 280 -7.28 20.85 6.33
N PRO A 281 -6.46 20.96 7.38
CA PRO A 281 -5.02 20.85 7.26
C PRO A 281 -4.60 19.45 6.80
N VAL A 282 -3.48 19.38 6.10
CA VAL A 282 -2.81 18.09 5.83
C VAL A 282 -2.34 17.51 7.16
N LEU A 283 -2.68 16.26 7.44
CA LEU A 283 -2.10 15.53 8.57
C LEU A 283 -0.92 14.69 8.06
N ARG A 284 0.27 15.02 8.52
CA ARG A 284 1.48 14.24 8.23
C ARG A 284 1.82 13.32 9.39
N VAL A 285 1.72 12.03 9.16
CA VAL A 285 2.18 10.99 10.09
C VAL A 285 3.64 10.68 9.77
N ALA A 286 4.54 10.88 10.73
CA ALA A 286 5.97 10.70 10.53
C ALA A 286 6.59 9.84 11.64
N ARG A 287 7.68 9.14 11.28
CA ARG A 287 8.46 8.32 12.21
C ARG A 287 9.92 8.22 11.75
N VAL A 288 10.82 7.99 12.68
CA VAL A 288 12.19 7.59 12.35
C VAL A 288 12.20 6.08 12.06
N SER A 289 12.94 5.68 11.04
CA SER A 289 13.16 4.28 10.69
C SER A 289 14.62 4.07 10.36
N GLU A 290 15.14 2.91 10.73
CA GLU A 290 16.49 2.52 10.34
C GLU A 290 16.55 2.15 8.86
N PRO A 291 17.64 2.49 8.17
CA PRO A 291 17.82 2.12 6.78
C PRO A 291 18.03 0.62 6.64
N VAL A 292 17.37 0.01 5.65
CA VAL A 292 17.54 -1.40 5.29
C VAL A 292 18.53 -1.50 4.14
N PRO A 293 19.72 -2.09 4.33
CA PRO A 293 20.70 -2.23 3.26
C PRO A 293 20.26 -3.29 2.25
N VAL A 294 20.59 -3.06 0.97
CA VAL A 294 20.53 -4.08 -0.08
C VAL A 294 21.83 -4.85 -0.07
N THR A 295 21.80 -6.16 0.13
CA THR A 295 23.00 -6.98 0.12
C THR A 295 23.62 -7.05 -1.29
N PRO A 296 24.94 -7.27 -1.41
CA PRO A 296 25.56 -7.44 -2.74
C PRO A 296 24.93 -8.54 -3.58
N GLU A 297 24.51 -9.63 -2.94
CA GLU A 297 23.83 -10.74 -3.61
C GLU A 297 22.43 -10.33 -4.09
N GLU A 298 21.63 -9.71 -3.25
CA GLU A 298 20.29 -9.21 -3.61
C GLU A 298 20.37 -8.19 -4.74
N LEU A 299 21.41 -7.32 -4.73
CA LEU A 299 21.67 -6.35 -5.80
C LEU A 299 21.94 -7.06 -7.12
N ALA A 300 22.89 -8.01 -7.14
CA ALA A 300 23.29 -8.75 -8.34
C ALA A 300 22.11 -9.52 -8.95
N VAL A 301 21.31 -10.18 -8.12
CA VAL A 301 20.13 -10.94 -8.57
C VAL A 301 19.07 -10.02 -9.18
N ASN A 302 18.82 -8.85 -8.58
CA ASN A 302 17.85 -7.90 -9.12
C ASN A 302 18.34 -7.25 -10.43
N GLU A 303 19.64 -6.96 -10.56
CA GLU A 303 20.24 -6.46 -11.80
C GLU A 303 20.13 -7.49 -12.92
N GLU A 304 20.46 -8.75 -12.64
CA GLU A 304 20.35 -9.86 -13.62
C GLU A 304 18.90 -10.11 -14.02
N ARG A 305 17.96 -10.08 -13.08
CA ARG A 305 16.53 -10.24 -13.36
C ARG A 305 16.02 -9.20 -14.35
N VAL A 306 16.35 -7.93 -14.13
CA VAL A 306 15.98 -6.84 -15.05
C VAL A 306 16.69 -6.99 -16.38
N THR A 307 17.99 -7.30 -16.38
CA THR A 307 18.79 -7.50 -17.58
C THR A 307 18.23 -8.62 -18.45
N THR A 308 17.90 -9.75 -17.85
CA THR A 308 17.29 -10.90 -18.54
C THR A 308 15.94 -10.52 -19.14
N ALA A 309 15.09 -9.82 -18.41
CA ALA A 309 13.79 -9.36 -18.92
C ALA A 309 13.96 -8.42 -20.12
N MET A 310 14.90 -7.47 -20.06
CA MET A 310 15.14 -6.50 -21.12
C MET A 310 15.77 -7.14 -22.38
N ARG A 311 16.64 -8.13 -22.19
CA ARG A 311 17.29 -8.87 -23.29
C ARG A 311 16.33 -9.75 -24.09
N ARG A 312 15.17 -10.06 -23.56
CA ARG A 312 14.10 -10.72 -24.35
C ARG A 312 13.60 -9.85 -25.51
N LEU A 313 13.56 -8.53 -25.29
CA LEU A 313 13.19 -7.58 -26.35
C LEU A 313 14.41 -7.16 -27.18
N VAL A 314 15.54 -6.85 -26.55
CA VAL A 314 16.79 -6.40 -27.17
C VAL A 314 17.95 -7.29 -26.70
N PRO A 315 18.37 -8.34 -27.43
CA PRO A 315 19.39 -9.29 -26.97
C PRO A 315 20.73 -8.67 -26.53
N SER A 316 21.12 -7.55 -27.17
CA SER A 316 22.36 -6.81 -26.84
C SER A 316 22.17 -5.76 -25.75
N TRP A 317 21.01 -5.71 -25.09
CA TRP A 317 20.71 -4.70 -24.09
C TRP A 317 21.71 -4.70 -22.93
N ARG A 318 22.10 -3.51 -22.50
CA ARG A 318 22.91 -3.24 -21.30
C ARG A 318 22.20 -2.22 -20.45
N TRP A 319 22.47 -2.25 -19.14
CA TRP A 319 21.88 -1.31 -18.21
C TRP A 319 22.08 0.15 -18.64
N ASN A 320 21.00 0.90 -18.78
CA ASN A 320 20.97 2.26 -19.36
C ASN A 320 20.26 3.30 -18.46
N GLY A 321 20.15 3.02 -17.18
CA GLY A 321 19.58 3.94 -16.18
C GLY A 321 20.48 4.09 -14.96
N PRO A 322 19.97 4.74 -13.91
CA PRO A 322 20.68 4.84 -12.65
C PRO A 322 20.99 3.45 -12.05
N SER A 323 22.05 3.36 -11.26
CA SER A 323 22.37 2.13 -10.52
C SER A 323 21.28 1.82 -9.48
N ILE A 324 21.12 0.53 -9.18
CA ILE A 324 20.23 0.09 -8.10
C ILE A 324 20.75 0.67 -6.77
N PRO A 325 19.88 1.31 -5.96
CA PRO A 325 20.26 1.85 -4.66
C PRO A 325 20.81 0.76 -3.72
N ARG A 326 21.75 1.12 -2.88
CA ARG A 326 22.31 0.22 -1.85
C ARG A 326 21.53 0.19 -0.54
N ILE A 327 20.54 1.05 -0.43
CA ILE A 327 19.61 1.15 0.70
C ILE A 327 18.21 1.09 0.12
N LYS A 328 17.37 0.20 0.67
CA LYS A 328 15.97 0.11 0.30
C LYS A 328 15.23 1.39 0.72
N PRO A 329 14.18 1.79 -0.02
CA PRO A 329 13.23 2.77 0.50
C PRO A 329 12.67 2.33 1.85
N ILE A 330 12.12 3.25 2.62
CA ILE A 330 11.53 2.91 3.92
C ILE A 330 10.17 2.24 3.72
N LEU A 331 9.34 2.87 2.88
CA LEU A 331 7.96 2.44 2.64
C LEU A 331 7.90 1.55 1.41
N ARG A 332 7.23 0.43 1.55
CA ARG A 332 6.89 -0.49 0.47
C ARG A 332 5.44 -0.30 -0.01
N GLY A 333 4.56 0.16 0.88
CA GLY A 333 3.16 0.45 0.58
C GLY A 333 2.45 1.16 1.73
N VAL A 334 1.29 1.74 1.42
CA VAL A 334 0.38 2.33 2.39
C VAL A 334 -1.04 1.91 2.04
N GLN A 335 -1.82 1.52 3.03
CA GLN A 335 -3.22 1.18 2.89
C GLN A 335 -4.03 1.75 4.05
N ALA A 336 -5.25 2.24 3.76
CA ALA A 336 -6.23 2.53 4.78
C ALA A 336 -7.07 1.29 5.07
N GLY A 337 -7.28 0.97 6.33
CA GLY A 337 -8.26 -0.01 6.77
C GLY A 337 -9.68 0.51 6.64
N GLU A 338 -10.65 -0.39 6.63
CA GLU A 338 -12.08 -0.01 6.65
C GLU A 338 -12.49 0.66 7.98
N ASP A 339 -11.68 0.47 9.03
CA ASP A 339 -11.81 1.12 10.34
C ASP A 339 -11.06 2.47 10.43
N GLY A 340 -10.50 2.96 9.33
CA GLY A 340 -9.79 4.23 9.25
C GLY A 340 -8.31 4.17 9.65
N ARG A 341 -7.80 3.04 10.11
CA ARG A 341 -6.40 2.89 10.48
C ARG A 341 -5.48 2.91 9.26
N LEU A 342 -4.29 3.47 9.46
CA LEU A 342 -3.24 3.49 8.44
C LEU A 342 -2.34 2.26 8.65
N TRP A 343 -2.20 1.45 7.59
CA TRP A 343 -1.33 0.30 7.53
C TRP A 343 -0.17 0.61 6.60
N VAL A 344 1.00 0.74 7.16
CA VAL A 344 2.22 1.15 6.46
C VAL A 344 3.12 -0.06 6.29
N LEU A 345 3.18 -0.61 5.08
CA LEU A 345 4.04 -1.73 4.74
C LEU A 345 5.48 -1.24 4.61
N LEU A 346 6.39 -1.86 5.33
CA LEU A 346 7.80 -1.49 5.39
C LEU A 346 8.68 -2.42 4.57
N HIS A 347 9.76 -1.89 3.98
CA HIS A 347 10.83 -2.72 3.48
C HIS A 347 11.56 -3.41 4.65
N GLN A 348 11.95 -4.65 4.42
CA GLN A 348 12.68 -5.50 5.35
C GLN A 348 13.94 -6.06 4.66
N PRO A 349 14.91 -6.59 5.42
CA PRO A 349 15.97 -7.40 4.83
C PRO A 349 15.39 -8.51 3.95
N GLY A 350 15.95 -8.68 2.76
CA GLY A 350 15.53 -9.74 1.84
C GLY A 350 15.99 -11.12 2.35
N GLU A 351 15.09 -12.09 2.33
CA GLU A 351 15.37 -13.50 2.59
C GLU A 351 15.44 -14.23 1.26
N ARG A 352 16.46 -15.09 1.08
CA ARG A 352 16.58 -15.88 -0.14
C ARG A 352 15.41 -16.87 -0.23
N VAL A 353 14.77 -16.91 -1.39
CA VAL A 353 13.73 -17.90 -1.68
C VAL A 353 14.40 -19.25 -1.85
N PRO A 354 13.96 -20.32 -1.15
CA PRO A 354 14.45 -21.67 -1.33
C PRO A 354 14.33 -22.12 -2.79
N GLU A 355 15.29 -22.92 -3.27
CA GLU A 355 15.32 -23.37 -4.67
C GLU A 355 14.07 -24.19 -5.05
N ASP A 356 13.52 -24.95 -4.11
CA ASP A 356 12.28 -25.73 -4.27
C ASP A 356 11.01 -24.88 -4.37
N GLU A 357 11.09 -23.60 -4.05
CA GLU A 357 9.99 -22.63 -4.19
C GLU A 357 10.14 -21.75 -5.45
N LEU A 358 11.26 -21.83 -6.17
CA LEU A 358 11.46 -21.10 -7.43
C LEU A 358 10.78 -21.85 -8.58
N ASP A 359 10.18 -21.09 -9.51
CA ASP A 359 9.64 -21.66 -10.72
C ASP A 359 10.78 -22.25 -11.58
N PRO A 360 10.82 -23.56 -11.82
CA PRO A 360 11.89 -24.21 -12.59
C PRO A 360 11.87 -23.83 -14.07
N GLU A 361 10.70 -23.47 -14.60
CA GLU A 361 10.55 -23.05 -16.00
C GLU A 361 9.93 -21.63 -16.05
N PRO A 362 10.77 -20.57 -16.02
CA PRO A 362 10.24 -19.24 -16.14
C PRO A 362 9.56 -19.09 -17.51
N GLY A 363 8.24 -18.94 -17.49
CA GLY A 363 7.41 -18.71 -18.67
C GLY A 363 7.81 -17.44 -19.44
N ALA A 364 6.94 -16.93 -20.32
CA ALA A 364 7.17 -15.70 -21.07
C ALA A 364 7.33 -14.44 -20.17
N GLY A 365 6.93 -14.54 -18.90
CA GLY A 365 7.06 -13.47 -17.91
C GLY A 365 8.50 -13.23 -17.43
N PRO A 366 8.75 -12.17 -16.64
CA PRO A 366 10.05 -11.92 -16.06
C PRO A 366 10.46 -13.07 -15.11
N PRO A 367 11.79 -13.32 -14.93
CA PRO A 367 12.26 -14.33 -13.99
C PRO A 367 11.68 -14.09 -12.58
N SER A 368 11.38 -15.18 -11.88
CA SER A 368 10.87 -15.13 -10.50
C SER A 368 11.83 -14.40 -9.57
N PRO A 369 11.33 -13.61 -8.59
CA PRO A 369 12.18 -13.01 -7.59
C PRO A 369 12.89 -14.09 -6.75
N GLN A 370 14.21 -14.00 -6.61
CA GLN A 370 15.00 -14.91 -5.78
C GLN A 370 15.11 -14.47 -4.31
N PHE A 371 14.62 -13.28 -4.00
CA PHE A 371 14.53 -12.74 -2.65
C PHE A 371 13.09 -12.32 -2.38
N ARG A 372 12.63 -12.60 -1.18
CA ARG A 372 11.36 -12.10 -0.64
C ARG A 372 11.61 -11.37 0.67
N GLU A 373 10.74 -10.44 1.00
CA GLU A 373 10.81 -9.70 2.25
C GLU A 373 9.68 -10.14 3.16
N PRO A 374 9.94 -10.36 4.46
CA PRO A 374 8.88 -10.54 5.45
C PRO A 374 7.86 -9.40 5.36
N THR A 375 6.59 -9.73 5.51
CA THR A 375 5.53 -8.73 5.50
C THR A 375 5.37 -8.13 6.90
N VAL A 376 5.74 -6.87 7.03
CA VAL A 376 5.73 -6.13 8.30
C VAL A 376 5.04 -4.79 8.09
N PHE A 377 4.06 -4.51 8.93
CA PHE A 377 3.33 -3.25 8.94
C PHE A 377 3.61 -2.46 10.22
N ASP A 378 3.77 -1.15 10.09
CA ASP A 378 3.50 -0.23 11.18
C ASP A 378 2.06 0.26 11.07
N VAL A 379 1.33 0.31 12.18
CA VAL A 379 -0.10 0.65 12.22
C VAL A 379 -0.32 1.92 13.03
N PHE A 380 -1.14 2.82 12.48
CA PHE A 380 -1.49 4.08 13.13
C PHE A 380 -3.01 4.25 13.19
N GLU A 381 -3.49 4.92 14.21
CA GLU A 381 -4.84 5.47 14.22
C GLU A 381 -4.94 6.64 13.22
N GLU A 382 -6.15 7.02 12.89
CA GLU A 382 -6.45 8.09 11.94
C GLU A 382 -5.88 9.47 12.35
N ASP A 383 -5.66 9.69 13.65
CA ASP A 383 -5.05 10.90 14.21
C ASP A 383 -3.50 10.90 14.17
N GLY A 384 -2.90 9.84 13.66
CA GLY A 384 -1.44 9.65 13.56
C GLY A 384 -0.81 8.98 14.79
N ARG A 385 -1.58 8.55 15.77
CA ARG A 385 -1.10 7.82 16.94
C ARG A 385 -0.61 6.42 16.53
N TYR A 386 0.63 6.12 16.86
CA TYR A 386 1.24 4.84 16.54
C TYR A 386 0.70 3.73 17.45
N LEU A 387 0.11 2.73 16.85
CA LEU A 387 -0.40 1.56 17.56
C LEU A 387 0.68 0.51 17.80
N GLY A 388 1.51 0.24 16.81
CA GLY A 388 2.58 -0.73 16.93
C GLY A 388 2.95 -1.38 15.59
N ARG A 389 3.92 -2.29 15.66
CA ARG A 389 4.38 -3.08 14.53
C ARG A 389 3.66 -4.42 14.48
N VAL A 390 3.16 -4.78 13.30
CA VAL A 390 2.47 -6.05 13.07
C VAL A 390 3.26 -6.87 12.07
N SER A 391 3.69 -8.07 12.48
CA SER A 391 4.33 -9.04 11.59
C SER A 391 3.30 -10.05 11.11
N ALA A 392 3.26 -10.24 9.79
CA ALA A 392 2.44 -11.28 9.16
C ALA A 392 3.20 -12.62 9.11
N PRO A 393 2.50 -13.77 9.08
CA PRO A 393 3.13 -15.07 8.93
C PRO A 393 3.68 -15.27 7.49
N PRO A 394 4.59 -16.24 7.29
CA PRO A 394 4.97 -16.70 5.96
C PRO A 394 3.72 -17.11 5.16
N GLY A 395 3.73 -16.89 3.84
CA GLY A 395 2.58 -17.17 2.97
C GLY A 395 1.58 -16.02 2.85
N PHE A 396 1.57 -15.07 3.79
CA PHE A 396 0.70 -13.90 3.74
C PHE A 396 0.93 -13.08 2.47
N SER A 397 -0.12 -12.92 1.66
CA SER A 397 -0.08 -12.13 0.43
C SER A 397 -0.70 -10.75 0.65
N ILE A 398 -0.07 -9.75 0.05
CA ILE A 398 -0.61 -8.38 -0.04
C ILE A 398 -1.47 -8.19 -1.31
N GLU A 399 -1.61 -9.22 -2.15
CA GLU A 399 -2.40 -9.20 -3.38
C GLU A 399 -3.30 -10.44 -3.48
N PRO A 400 -4.62 -10.25 -3.70
CA PRO A 400 -5.34 -8.98 -3.64
C PRO A 400 -5.16 -8.28 -2.29
N ARG A 401 -5.43 -6.97 -2.23
CA ARG A 401 -5.25 -6.19 -1.00
C ARG A 401 -5.96 -6.84 0.19
N PRO A 402 -5.29 -7.03 1.32
CA PRO A 402 -5.93 -7.49 2.55
C PRO A 402 -7.04 -6.53 3.00
N VAL A 403 -8.06 -7.07 3.63
CA VAL A 403 -9.10 -6.28 4.29
C VAL A 403 -8.72 -6.13 5.77
N PHE A 404 -8.52 -4.89 6.21
CA PHE A 404 -8.21 -4.55 7.60
C PHE A 404 -9.44 -3.93 8.26
N ARG A 405 -9.96 -4.55 9.32
CA ARG A 405 -11.13 -4.07 10.03
C ARG A 405 -11.26 -4.65 11.43
N GLY A 406 -11.50 -3.81 12.42
CA GLY A 406 -11.97 -4.21 13.76
C GLY A 406 -11.04 -5.19 14.50
N GLY A 407 -9.73 -5.03 14.35
CA GLY A 407 -8.75 -5.92 14.98
C GLY A 407 -8.51 -7.22 14.24
N HIS A 408 -9.08 -7.39 13.05
CA HIS A 408 -8.88 -8.54 12.17
C HIS A 408 -8.30 -8.12 10.82
N VAL A 409 -7.66 -9.08 10.18
CA VAL A 409 -7.12 -8.97 8.82
C VAL A 409 -7.57 -10.19 8.02
N TRP A 410 -8.18 -9.96 6.87
CA TRP A 410 -8.46 -11.03 5.90
C TRP A 410 -7.48 -10.88 4.75
N ALA A 411 -6.76 -11.94 4.46
CA ALA A 411 -5.76 -11.95 3.39
C ALA A 411 -5.69 -13.32 2.73
N ILE A 412 -5.05 -13.34 1.56
CA ILE A 412 -4.69 -14.59 0.93
C ILE A 412 -3.41 -15.11 1.58
N ASP A 413 -3.41 -16.38 1.86
CA ASP A 413 -2.22 -17.16 2.19
C ASP A 413 -1.91 -18.10 1.01
N ARG A 414 -0.64 -18.20 0.65
CA ARG A 414 -0.15 -19.12 -0.39
C ARG A 414 0.87 -20.06 0.21
N ASP A 415 0.60 -21.34 0.16
CA ASP A 415 1.58 -22.33 0.57
C ASP A 415 2.65 -22.56 -0.50
N LYS A 416 3.62 -23.45 -0.20
CA LYS A 416 4.72 -23.78 -1.11
C LYS A 416 4.28 -24.43 -2.43
N LEU A 417 3.08 -25.02 -2.47
CA LEU A 417 2.48 -25.60 -3.66
C LEU A 417 1.66 -24.58 -4.46
N GLY A 418 1.62 -23.32 -4.02
CA GLY A 418 0.84 -22.27 -4.64
C GLY A 418 -0.65 -22.32 -4.30
N VAL A 419 -1.10 -23.21 -3.42
CA VAL A 419 -2.50 -23.33 -3.01
C VAL A 419 -2.91 -22.06 -2.26
N GLN A 420 -3.96 -21.41 -2.77
CA GLN A 420 -4.47 -20.19 -2.19
C GLN A 420 -5.55 -20.47 -1.15
N ARG A 421 -5.46 -19.78 -0.03
CA ARG A 421 -6.46 -19.82 1.05
C ARG A 421 -6.77 -18.40 1.51
N VAL A 422 -8.01 -18.14 1.82
CA VAL A 422 -8.41 -16.93 2.52
C VAL A 422 -8.33 -17.18 4.00
N ILE A 423 -7.51 -16.42 4.70
CA ILE A 423 -7.33 -16.52 6.14
C ILE A 423 -7.87 -15.25 6.81
N ARG A 424 -8.70 -15.43 7.85
CA ARG A 424 -8.96 -14.38 8.82
C ARG A 424 -7.96 -14.49 9.95
N TYR A 425 -7.17 -13.44 10.12
CA TYR A 425 -6.24 -13.30 11.23
C TYR A 425 -6.77 -12.36 12.28
N ARG A 426 -6.49 -12.65 13.55
CA ARG A 426 -6.63 -11.71 14.65
C ARG A 426 -5.30 -11.02 14.92
N ILE A 427 -5.33 -9.71 15.16
CA ILE A 427 -4.17 -8.96 15.63
C ILE A 427 -3.98 -9.28 17.11
N LEU A 428 -2.84 -9.87 17.45
CA LEU A 428 -2.48 -10.21 18.83
C LEU A 428 -1.31 -9.32 19.28
N PRO A 429 -1.58 -8.26 20.07
CA PRO A 429 -0.55 -7.44 20.68
C PRO A 429 0.32 -8.28 21.63
N GLN A 430 1.64 -8.12 21.55
CA GLN A 430 2.58 -8.70 22.48
C GLN A 430 2.90 -7.62 23.54
N ARG A 431 2.02 -7.45 24.53
CA ARG A 431 2.30 -6.56 25.66
C ARG A 431 3.47 -7.14 26.43
N THR A 432 4.63 -6.51 26.36
CA THR A 432 5.76 -6.80 27.25
C THR A 432 5.44 -6.13 28.59
N GLY A 433 5.28 -6.92 29.66
CA GLY A 433 5.21 -6.41 31.03
C GLY A 433 3.85 -6.42 31.73
N ALA A 434 3.06 -7.48 31.65
CA ALA A 434 2.25 -7.84 32.79
C ALA A 434 3.21 -8.41 33.85
N ARG A 435 3.59 -7.62 34.86
CA ARG A 435 4.10 -8.17 36.12
C ARG A 435 3.13 -9.25 36.53
N VAL A 436 3.57 -10.49 36.52
CA VAL A 436 2.93 -11.55 37.28
C VAL A 436 3.21 -11.20 38.72
N ASP A 437 2.28 -10.54 39.40
CA ASP A 437 2.27 -10.48 40.84
C ASP A 437 2.12 -11.93 41.30
N LYS A 438 3.23 -12.47 41.81
CA LYS A 438 3.25 -13.75 42.50
C LYS A 438 2.57 -13.47 43.87
N GLU A 439 1.35 -13.93 44.04
CA GLU A 439 0.79 -14.23 45.34
C GLU A 439 1.45 -15.48 45.96
#